data_7b6f484dfbceac43219bdf863c5c5190
#
_entry.id   7b6f484dfbceac43219bdf863c5c5190
#
_cell.length_a   1.000
_cell.length_b   1.000
_cell.length_c   1.000
_cell.angle_alpha   90.00
_cell.angle_beta   90.00
_cell.angle_gamma   90.00
#
_symmetry.space_group_name_H-M   'P 1'
#
loop_
_entity.id
_entity.type
_entity.pdbx_description
1 polymer ?
#
loop_
_entity_poly.entity_id
_entity_poly.type
_entity_poly.pdbx_seq_one_letter_code
_entity_poly.pdbx_strand_id
1 'polypeptide(L)'
;MELQTFIFIGRSGCGKGTQVSLLQEYIKKQDNKRHTFYIETGERFRQFIKEHSLSSRLAAEIYKTGNRQPDFIAVWMWSHLLVERMTGEEHVIFDGTPRSLQEAQIIDSAIAFYSRQRPHAIYLNIPRETSSARMMARRRIQRIER
;
A
#
# COMPACT_ATOMS: atom_id res chain seq x y z
N MET A 1 3.58 20.49 -12.24
CA MET A 1 2.55 20.10 -11.22
C MET A 1 3.26 20.06 -9.87
N GLU A 2 2.63 20.46 -8.77
CA GLU A 2 3.22 20.28 -7.43
C GLU A 2 3.30 18.81 -7.05
N LEU A 3 4.23 18.46 -6.15
CA LEU A 3 4.39 17.09 -5.67
C LEU A 3 3.15 16.63 -4.89
N GLN A 4 2.53 15.56 -5.35
CA GLN A 4 1.29 15.05 -4.79
C GLN A 4 1.53 13.79 -3.97
N THR A 5 0.69 13.59 -2.95
CA THR A 5 0.65 12.35 -2.16
C THR A 5 -0.77 11.80 -2.18
N PHE A 6 -0.91 10.52 -2.52
CA PHE A 6 -2.19 9.83 -2.58
C PHE A 6 -2.19 8.64 -1.61
N ILE A 7 -3.30 8.44 -0.93
CA ILE A 7 -3.50 7.33 0.01
C ILE A 7 -4.75 6.57 -0.41
N PHE A 8 -4.58 5.34 -0.88
CA PHE A 8 -5.68 4.47 -1.27
C PHE A 8 -6.12 3.60 -0.11
N ILE A 9 -7.37 3.77 0.31
CA ILE A 9 -8.01 3.04 1.40
C ILE A 9 -9.15 2.20 0.83
N GLY A 10 -9.29 0.97 1.32
CA GLY A 10 -10.37 0.08 0.91
C GLY A 10 -10.03 -1.38 1.17
N ARG A 11 -11.06 -2.22 1.12
CA ARG A 11 -10.95 -3.67 1.36
C ARG A 11 -10.07 -4.36 0.31
N SER A 12 -9.51 -5.50 0.65
CA SER A 12 -8.89 -6.38 -0.35
C SER A 12 -9.93 -6.75 -1.42
N GLY A 13 -9.55 -6.69 -2.70
CA GLY A 13 -10.47 -6.96 -3.80
C GLY A 13 -11.36 -5.79 -4.23
N CYS A 14 -11.25 -4.61 -3.60
CA CYS A 14 -12.05 -3.44 -4.00
C CYS A 14 -11.58 -2.76 -5.29
N GLY A 15 -10.42 -3.12 -5.84
CA GLY A 15 -9.90 -2.55 -7.08
C GLY A 15 -8.84 -1.46 -6.89
N LYS A 16 -8.25 -1.30 -5.69
CA LYS A 16 -7.20 -0.30 -5.44
C LYS A 16 -6.09 -0.33 -6.47
N GLY A 17 -5.47 -1.49 -6.69
CA GLY A 17 -4.38 -1.62 -7.64
C GLY A 17 -4.74 -1.15 -9.06
N THR A 18 -5.95 -1.44 -9.54
CA THR A 18 -6.43 -0.95 -10.83
C THR A 18 -6.54 0.58 -10.84
N GLN A 19 -7.11 1.16 -9.79
CA GLN A 19 -7.23 2.62 -9.69
C GLN A 19 -5.87 3.31 -9.52
N VAL A 20 -4.95 2.69 -8.80
CA VAL A 20 -3.56 3.17 -8.69
C VAL A 20 -2.88 3.17 -10.06
N SER A 21 -3.00 2.10 -10.84
CA SER A 21 -2.42 2.03 -12.19
C SER A 21 -2.96 3.13 -13.10
N LEU A 22 -4.27 3.36 -13.09
CA LEU A 22 -4.91 4.43 -13.86
C LEU A 22 -4.43 5.82 -13.40
N LEU A 23 -4.28 6.02 -12.09
CA LEU A 23 -3.75 7.27 -11.54
C LEU A 23 -2.29 7.48 -11.97
N GLN A 24 -1.45 6.45 -11.93
CA GLN A 24 -0.06 6.53 -12.37
C GLN A 24 0.06 6.90 -13.85
N GLU A 25 -0.80 6.30 -14.70
CA GLU A 25 -0.86 6.67 -16.12
C GLU A 25 -1.29 8.13 -16.31
N TYR A 26 -2.28 8.57 -15.54
CA TYR A 26 -2.74 9.96 -15.57
C TYR A 26 -1.63 10.93 -15.14
N ILE A 27 -0.97 10.65 -13.99
CA ILE A 27 0.14 11.49 -13.50
C ILE A 27 1.25 11.56 -14.55
N LYS A 28 1.63 10.43 -15.15
CA LYS A 28 2.66 10.38 -16.19
C LYS A 28 2.33 11.25 -17.41
N LYS A 29 1.05 11.38 -17.76
CA LYS A 29 0.60 12.27 -18.84
C LYS A 29 0.64 13.75 -18.45
N GLN A 30 0.37 14.06 -17.18
CA GLN A 30 0.35 15.44 -16.68
C GLN A 30 1.72 15.96 -16.25
N ASP A 31 2.57 15.06 -15.75
CA ASP A 31 3.92 15.36 -15.28
C ASP A 31 4.88 14.24 -15.68
N ASN A 32 5.38 14.33 -16.90
CA ASN A 32 6.30 13.34 -17.47
C ASN A 32 7.74 13.44 -16.93
N LYS A 33 8.04 14.46 -16.14
CA LYS A 33 9.38 14.70 -15.58
C LYS A 33 9.58 14.00 -14.25
N ARG A 34 8.49 13.72 -13.51
CA ARG A 34 8.54 13.16 -12.17
C ARG A 34 8.03 11.72 -12.14
N HIS A 35 8.67 10.93 -11.31
CA HIS A 35 8.26 9.54 -11.10
C HIS A 35 7.19 9.44 -10.01
N THR A 36 6.52 8.30 -9.98
CA THR A 36 5.61 7.93 -8.90
C THR A 36 6.30 6.95 -7.97
N PHE A 37 6.46 7.30 -6.72
CA PHE A 37 6.94 6.39 -5.68
C PHE A 37 5.73 5.62 -5.14
N TYR A 38 5.57 4.39 -5.62
CA TYR A 38 4.45 3.53 -5.28
C TYR A 38 4.80 2.56 -4.17
N ILE A 39 4.04 2.61 -3.08
CA ILE A 39 4.20 1.78 -1.89
C ILE A 39 3.00 0.85 -1.78
N GLU A 40 3.15 -0.39 -2.27
CA GLU A 40 2.18 -1.45 -2.10
C GLU A 40 2.57 -2.35 -0.92
N THR A 41 1.92 -2.14 0.22
CA THR A 41 2.26 -2.86 1.46
C THR A 41 1.86 -4.33 1.41
N GLY A 42 0.79 -4.68 0.70
CA GLY A 42 0.27 -6.04 0.66
C GLY A 42 1.21 -7.03 -0.02
N GLU A 43 1.77 -6.69 -1.18
CA GLU A 43 2.72 -7.56 -1.90
C GLU A 43 4.02 -7.70 -1.14
N ARG A 44 4.55 -6.59 -0.61
CA ARG A 44 5.76 -6.61 0.22
C ARG A 44 5.62 -7.50 1.43
N PHE A 45 4.47 -7.43 2.09
CA PHE A 45 4.20 -8.28 3.23
C PHE A 45 4.16 -9.77 2.83
N ARG A 46 3.56 -10.12 1.70
CA ARG A 46 3.57 -11.50 1.18
C ARG A 46 4.96 -12.01 0.83
N GLN A 47 5.88 -11.12 0.43
CA GLN A 47 7.29 -11.46 0.23
C GLN A 47 8.02 -11.62 1.57
N PHE A 48 7.85 -10.69 2.49
CA PHE A 48 8.47 -10.69 3.81
C PHE A 48 8.19 -11.97 4.61
N ILE A 49 6.96 -12.45 4.64
CA ILE A 49 6.61 -13.67 5.39
C ILE A 49 7.20 -14.97 4.80
N LYS A 50 7.84 -14.92 3.64
CA LYS A 50 8.59 -16.04 3.05
C LYS A 50 10.06 -16.03 3.45
N GLU A 51 10.55 -14.99 4.07
CA GLU A 51 11.92 -14.89 4.57
C GLU A 51 12.12 -15.78 5.81
N HIS A 52 13.38 -15.93 6.23
CA HIS A 52 13.76 -16.83 7.32
C HIS A 52 14.12 -16.11 8.63
N SER A 53 13.87 -14.82 8.74
CA SER A 53 14.09 -14.04 9.96
C SER A 53 13.10 -14.45 11.08
N LEU A 54 13.44 -14.13 12.33
CA LEU A 54 12.50 -14.31 13.44
C LEU A 54 11.19 -13.53 13.19
N SER A 55 11.33 -12.27 12.77
CA SER A 55 10.18 -11.38 12.52
C SER A 55 9.27 -11.90 11.40
N SER A 56 9.85 -12.41 10.30
CA SER A 56 9.07 -12.97 9.20
C SER A 56 8.31 -14.23 9.60
N ARG A 57 8.92 -15.12 10.40
CA ARG A 57 8.25 -16.32 10.92
C ARG A 57 7.08 -15.96 11.85
N LEU A 58 7.27 -15.04 12.80
CA LEU A 58 6.20 -14.59 13.70
C LEU A 58 5.07 -13.89 12.92
N ALA A 59 5.42 -13.06 11.95
CA ALA A 59 4.44 -12.41 11.08
C ALA A 59 3.65 -13.41 10.23
N ALA A 60 4.30 -14.48 9.75
CA ALA A 60 3.65 -15.56 9.01
C ALA A 60 2.63 -16.30 9.87
N GLU A 61 2.92 -16.56 11.15
CA GLU A 61 1.96 -17.20 12.07
C GLU A 61 0.72 -16.32 12.27
N ILE A 62 0.90 -15.01 12.50
CA ILE A 62 -0.22 -14.08 12.60
C ILE A 62 -1.03 -14.05 11.29
N TYR A 63 -0.36 -14.08 10.14
CA TYR A 63 -1.02 -14.06 8.83
C TYR A 63 -1.89 -15.29 8.59
N LYS A 64 -1.47 -16.47 9.05
CA LYS A 64 -2.25 -17.73 8.95
C LYS A 64 -3.58 -17.65 9.69
N THR A 65 -3.64 -16.95 10.82
CA THR A 65 -4.87 -16.76 11.60
C THR A 65 -5.81 -15.71 11.00
N GLY A 66 -5.38 -14.97 9.99
CA GLY A 66 -6.13 -13.87 9.40
C GLY A 66 -6.15 -12.60 10.26
N ASN A 67 -5.40 -12.57 11.35
CA ASN A 67 -5.28 -11.42 12.22
C ASN A 67 -4.45 -10.30 11.59
N ARG A 68 -4.66 -9.09 12.10
CA ARG A 68 -3.88 -7.94 11.71
C ARG A 68 -2.47 -8.02 12.30
N GLN A 69 -1.48 -7.60 11.52
CA GLN A 69 -0.11 -7.46 11.99
C GLN A 69 0.04 -6.36 13.05
N PRO A 70 0.98 -6.51 13.99
CA PRO A 70 1.33 -5.43 14.90
C PRO A 70 1.70 -4.15 14.15
N ASP A 71 1.35 -3.00 14.73
CA ASP A 71 1.55 -1.70 14.09
C ASP A 71 3.01 -1.44 13.71
N PHE A 72 3.98 -1.87 14.53
CA PHE A 72 5.39 -1.66 14.22
C PHE A 72 5.85 -2.39 12.95
N ILE A 73 5.35 -3.61 12.69
CA ILE A 73 5.63 -4.34 11.45
C ILE A 73 4.93 -3.65 10.27
N ALA A 74 3.67 -3.25 10.44
CA ALA A 74 2.91 -2.57 9.41
C ALA A 74 3.59 -1.25 9.01
N VAL A 75 4.01 -0.46 9.98
CA VAL A 75 4.74 0.79 9.77
C VAL A 75 6.09 0.54 9.10
N TRP A 76 6.86 -0.43 9.60
CA TRP A 76 8.16 -0.76 9.02
C TRP A 76 8.06 -1.14 7.54
N MET A 77 7.01 -1.84 7.11
CA MET A 77 6.81 -2.26 5.72
C MET A 77 6.86 -1.11 4.70
N TRP A 78 6.50 0.09 5.10
CA TRP A 78 6.49 1.24 4.20
C TRP A 78 7.49 2.33 4.59
N SER A 79 7.73 2.52 5.89
CA SER A 79 8.56 3.64 6.36
C SER A 79 10.02 3.51 5.97
N HIS A 80 10.60 2.29 6.05
CA HIS A 80 11.99 2.07 5.62
C HIS A 80 12.21 2.42 4.15
N LEU A 81 11.19 2.21 3.31
CA LEU A 81 11.27 2.55 1.88
C LEU A 81 11.34 4.05 1.65
N LEU A 82 10.55 4.84 2.41
CA LEU A 82 10.65 6.29 2.35
C LEU A 82 12.05 6.74 2.73
N VAL A 83 12.58 6.22 3.84
CA VAL A 83 13.90 6.60 4.35
C VAL A 83 15.03 6.21 3.39
N GLU A 84 14.95 5.03 2.79
CA GLU A 84 16.04 4.49 1.96
C GLU A 84 16.00 4.96 0.51
N ARG A 85 14.82 5.27 -0.04
CA ARG A 85 14.66 5.39 -1.50
C ARG A 85 14.06 6.69 -1.97
N MET A 86 13.46 7.49 -1.09
CA MET A 86 12.81 8.72 -1.51
C MET A 86 13.84 9.80 -1.82
N THR A 87 13.75 10.41 -3.00
CA THR A 87 14.66 11.50 -3.43
C THR A 87 14.07 12.88 -3.16
N GLY A 88 12.77 12.96 -2.92
CA GLY A 88 12.04 14.21 -2.71
C GLY A 88 11.42 14.82 -3.97
N GLU A 89 11.62 14.19 -5.13
CA GLU A 89 11.10 14.70 -6.42
C GLU A 89 9.93 13.86 -6.97
N GLU A 90 9.44 12.88 -6.23
CA GLU A 90 8.41 11.95 -6.67
C GLU A 90 7.01 12.35 -6.19
N HIS A 91 5.99 11.99 -6.96
CA HIS A 91 4.64 11.81 -6.44
C HIS A 91 4.61 10.53 -5.61
N VAL A 92 3.94 10.52 -4.46
CA VAL A 92 3.89 9.35 -3.58
C VAL A 92 2.50 8.74 -3.59
N ILE A 93 2.42 7.42 -3.71
CA ILE A 93 1.17 6.67 -3.62
C ILE A 93 1.31 5.58 -2.57
N PHE A 94 0.49 5.64 -1.53
CA PHE A 94 0.31 4.58 -0.54
C PHE A 94 -0.87 3.70 -0.92
N ASP A 95 -0.65 2.39 -1.05
CA ASP A 95 -1.71 1.39 -1.26
C ASP A 95 -1.69 0.35 -0.15
N GLY A 96 -2.82 0.23 0.54
CA GLY A 96 -3.02 -0.74 1.61
C GLY A 96 -2.53 -0.30 2.99
N THR A 97 -2.13 0.94 3.15
CA THR A 97 -1.84 1.63 4.42
C THR A 97 -2.41 3.05 4.35
N PRO A 98 -2.85 3.70 5.46
CA PRO A 98 -2.92 3.15 6.83
C PRO A 98 -4.08 2.16 7.03
N ARG A 99 -3.93 1.26 8.01
CA ARG A 99 -4.97 0.34 8.46
C ARG A 99 -5.38 0.56 9.92
N SER A 100 -4.74 1.52 10.59
CA SER A 100 -5.05 1.96 11.95
C SER A 100 -4.85 3.45 12.08
N LEU A 101 -5.37 3.99 13.19
CA LEU A 101 -5.14 5.39 13.56
C LEU A 101 -3.64 5.64 13.82
N GLN A 102 -2.95 4.70 14.45
CA GLN A 102 -1.52 4.79 14.73
C GLN A 102 -0.69 4.87 13.44
N GLU A 103 -0.99 4.01 12.46
CA GLU A 103 -0.34 4.11 11.13
C GLU A 103 -0.61 5.45 10.46
N ALA A 104 -1.86 5.97 10.54
CA ALA A 104 -2.22 7.26 9.96
C ALA A 104 -1.41 8.41 10.58
N GLN A 105 -1.27 8.42 11.90
CA GLN A 105 -0.48 9.43 12.62
C GLN A 105 1.01 9.40 12.21
N ILE A 106 1.55 8.20 11.97
CA ILE A 106 2.94 8.07 11.53
C ILE A 106 3.09 8.51 10.06
N ILE A 107 2.10 8.24 9.20
CA ILE A 107 2.09 8.79 7.83
C ILE A 107 2.04 10.32 7.87
N ASP A 108 1.19 10.93 8.70
CA ASP A 108 1.14 12.38 8.85
C ASP A 108 2.49 12.96 9.30
N SER A 109 3.16 12.30 10.24
CA SER A 109 4.52 12.67 10.68
C SER A 109 5.53 12.57 9.52
N ALA A 110 5.48 11.52 8.71
CA ALA A 110 6.35 11.37 7.55
C ALA A 110 6.08 12.45 6.48
N ILE A 111 4.81 12.74 6.20
CA ILE A 111 4.42 13.79 5.26
C ILE A 111 4.95 15.16 5.71
N ALA A 112 4.84 15.47 7.02
CA ALA A 112 5.38 16.70 7.60
C ALA A 112 6.92 16.74 7.50
N PHE A 113 7.60 15.63 7.82
CA PHE A 113 9.06 15.53 7.73
C PHE A 113 9.59 15.81 6.31
N TYR A 114 8.91 15.27 5.29
CA TYR A 114 9.27 15.51 3.88
C TYR A 114 8.69 16.81 3.31
N SER A 115 8.12 17.68 4.16
CA SER A 115 7.51 18.96 3.75
C SER A 115 6.51 18.82 2.60
N ARG A 116 5.76 17.74 2.59
CA ARG A 116 4.77 17.45 1.56
C ARG A 116 3.44 18.10 1.89
N GLN A 117 2.69 18.44 0.84
CA GLN A 117 1.33 18.94 1.00
C GLN A 117 0.39 17.88 1.57
N ARG A 118 -0.77 18.32 2.04
CA ARG A 118 -1.83 17.45 2.55
C ARG A 118 -2.16 16.35 1.53
N PRO A 119 -2.18 15.06 1.95
CA PRO A 119 -2.43 13.95 1.05
C PRO A 119 -3.89 13.90 0.59
N HIS A 120 -4.10 13.36 -0.60
CA HIS A 120 -5.41 13.00 -1.12
C HIS A 120 -5.77 11.59 -0.65
N ALA A 121 -6.72 11.48 0.28
CA ALA A 121 -7.25 10.20 0.72
C ALA A 121 -8.37 9.74 -0.23
N ILE A 122 -8.19 8.58 -0.86
CA ILE A 122 -9.11 7.97 -1.81
C ILE A 122 -9.67 6.69 -1.20
N TYR A 123 -10.93 6.71 -0.81
CA TYR A 123 -11.60 5.57 -0.21
C TYR A 123 -12.45 4.82 -1.23
N LEU A 124 -12.09 3.58 -1.53
CA LEU A 124 -12.84 2.70 -2.43
C LEU A 124 -13.83 1.86 -1.62
N ASN A 125 -15.07 2.33 -1.58
CA ASN A 125 -16.14 1.64 -0.88
C ASN A 125 -16.96 0.77 -1.84
N ILE A 126 -16.86 -0.55 -1.70
CA ILE A 126 -17.67 -1.52 -2.42
C ILE A 126 -18.32 -2.52 -1.44
N PRO A 127 -19.44 -3.15 -1.81
CA PRO A 127 -20.06 -4.19 -1.01
C PRO A 127 -19.10 -5.33 -0.68
N ARG A 128 -19.24 -5.92 0.51
CA ARG A 128 -18.38 -7.03 0.97
C ARG A 128 -18.48 -8.23 0.03
N GLU A 129 -19.66 -8.53 -0.44
CA GLU A 129 -19.96 -9.64 -1.36
C GLU A 129 -19.18 -9.49 -2.67
N THR A 130 -19.18 -8.29 -3.25
CA THR A 130 -18.42 -7.96 -4.48
C THR A 130 -16.92 -8.13 -4.25
N SER A 131 -16.41 -7.64 -3.13
CA SER A 131 -15.00 -7.74 -2.76
C SER A 131 -14.58 -9.21 -2.59
N SER A 132 -15.40 -10.01 -1.89
CA SER A 132 -15.16 -11.43 -1.68
C SER A 132 -15.18 -12.23 -2.99
N ALA A 133 -16.16 -11.98 -3.85
CA ALA A 133 -16.28 -12.63 -5.16
C ALA A 133 -15.04 -12.35 -6.03
N ARG A 134 -14.56 -11.11 -6.08
CA ARG A 134 -13.34 -10.73 -6.82
C ARG A 134 -12.09 -11.41 -6.26
N MET A 135 -11.98 -11.53 -4.94
CA MET A 135 -10.86 -12.25 -4.32
C MET A 135 -10.87 -13.74 -4.63
N MET A 136 -12.03 -14.38 -4.62
CA MET A 136 -12.17 -15.80 -4.98
C MET A 136 -11.83 -16.05 -6.45
N ALA A 137 -12.29 -15.19 -7.36
CA ALA A 137 -11.96 -15.27 -8.78
C ALA A 137 -10.44 -15.16 -9.01
N ARG A 138 -9.77 -14.20 -8.36
CA ARG A 138 -8.30 -14.04 -8.43
C ARG A 138 -7.55 -15.28 -7.92
N ARG A 139 -7.99 -15.89 -6.82
CA ARG A 139 -7.40 -17.13 -6.28
C ARG A 139 -7.57 -18.33 -7.23
N ARG A 140 -8.69 -18.42 -7.94
CA ARG A 140 -8.91 -19.48 -8.95
C ARG A 140 -7.95 -19.34 -10.12
N ILE A 141 -7.79 -18.13 -10.65
CA ILE A 141 -6.84 -17.85 -11.75
C ILE A 141 -5.42 -18.24 -11.32
N GLN A 142 -4.95 -17.79 -10.18
CA GLN A 142 -3.61 -18.11 -9.67
C GLN A 142 -3.36 -19.62 -9.44
N ARG A 143 -4.41 -20.42 -9.27
CA ARG A 143 -4.28 -21.91 -9.16
C ARG A 143 -4.20 -22.60 -10.52
N ILE A 144 -4.75 -21.98 -11.56
CA ILE A 144 -4.73 -22.53 -12.93
C ILE A 144 -3.38 -22.25 -13.59
N GLU A 145 -2.73 -21.15 -13.23
CA GLU A 145 -1.43 -20.70 -13.77
C GLU A 145 -0.21 -21.35 -13.07
N ARG A 146 -0.42 -22.23 -12.10
CA ARG A 146 0.63 -23.02 -11.42
C ARG A 146 0.60 -24.48 -11.88
#